data_52a3c84b62ad227ade41bddfefd81c4c
#
_entry.id   52a3c84b62ad227ade41bddfefd81c4c
#
_cell.length_a   1.000
_cell.length_b   1.000
_cell.length_c   1.000
_cell.angle_alpha   90.00
_cell.angle_beta   90.00
_cell.angle_gamma   90.00
#
_symmetry.space_group_name_H-M   'P 1'
#
loop_
_entity.id
_entity.type
_entity.pdbx_description
1 polymer ?
#
loop_
_entity_poly.entity_id
_entity_poly.type
_entity_poly.pdbx_seq_one_letter_code
_entity_poly.pdbx_strand_id
1 'polypeptide(L)'
;MNEINLSCAPADRRQWNNWTDIDWVRCEAAVQKLQGRIVKAQKEGRPGKVKALQWTLTHSFYAKALAVKRVTSNKGKNTVGVDKVLWTTPNAKMGAVADLKRRGYNPQPLRRVHIKKSNGKLRPLGIPTMKDRAMQALYLMALNPVAETTADRHSYGFRRERCTVDAIVQCHTILSKEAVSYTHLRAHETLSDL
;
A
#
# COMPACT_ATOMS: atom_id res chain seq x y z
N MET A 1 -3.81 -33.67 22.88
CA MET A 1 -2.84 -33.13 21.93
C MET A 1 -3.49 -33.14 20.56
N ASN A 2 -4.14 -32.06 20.17
CA ASN A 2 -4.74 -31.95 18.84
C ASN A 2 -3.82 -31.11 17.98
N GLU A 3 -3.14 -31.75 17.07
CA GLU A 3 -2.38 -31.10 16.01
C GLU A 3 -3.33 -30.29 15.13
N ILE A 4 -3.26 -28.97 15.24
CA ILE A 4 -3.92 -28.07 14.33
C ILE A 4 -3.11 -28.10 13.01
N ASN A 5 -3.59 -28.95 12.12
CA ASN A 5 -3.10 -29.08 10.76
C ASN A 5 -3.29 -27.73 10.04
N LEU A 6 -2.27 -26.88 10.07
CA LEU A 6 -2.18 -25.63 9.32
C LEU A 6 -1.87 -25.95 7.86
N SER A 7 -2.76 -26.71 7.23
CA SER A 7 -2.79 -26.84 5.78
C SER A 7 -3.15 -25.48 5.19
N CYS A 8 -2.14 -24.66 4.95
CA CYS A 8 -2.21 -23.49 4.10
C CYS A 8 -2.25 -23.97 2.65
N ALA A 9 -3.31 -24.72 2.31
CA ALA A 9 -3.47 -25.33 1.00
C ALA A 9 -3.55 -24.28 -0.09
N PRO A 10 -2.84 -24.48 -1.20
CA PRO A 10 -2.99 -23.66 -2.41
C PRO A 10 -4.29 -23.96 -3.17
N ALA A 11 -5.35 -24.37 -2.49
CA ALA A 11 -6.62 -24.79 -3.07
C ALA A 11 -7.35 -23.68 -3.85
N ASP A 12 -6.99 -22.44 -3.62
CA ASP A 12 -7.75 -21.30 -4.17
C ASP A 12 -7.31 -20.83 -5.58
N ARG A 13 -6.20 -21.34 -6.11
CA ARG A 13 -5.76 -20.98 -7.48
C ARG A 13 -6.66 -21.55 -8.59
N ARG A 14 -7.45 -22.56 -8.29
CA ARG A 14 -8.29 -23.26 -9.29
C ARG A 14 -9.68 -22.64 -9.41
N GLN A 15 -10.06 -21.66 -8.59
CA GLN A 15 -11.43 -21.19 -8.47
C GLN A 15 -11.76 -20.07 -9.46
N TRP A 16 -10.77 -19.28 -9.92
CA TRP A 16 -11.02 -18.19 -10.86
C TRP A 16 -10.06 -18.24 -12.06
N ASN A 17 -10.62 -18.64 -13.20
CA ASN A 17 -9.89 -18.67 -14.47
C ASN A 17 -9.95 -17.31 -15.18
N ASN A 18 -10.96 -16.49 -14.91
CA ASN A 18 -11.16 -15.20 -15.54
C ASN A 18 -11.15 -14.06 -14.53
N TRP A 19 -10.71 -12.90 -14.97
CA TRP A 19 -10.70 -11.67 -14.17
C TRP A 19 -12.11 -11.22 -13.73
N THR A 20 -13.12 -11.48 -14.59
CA THR A 20 -14.53 -11.14 -14.33
C THR A 20 -15.19 -11.94 -13.23
N ASP A 21 -14.69 -13.15 -12.98
CA ASP A 21 -15.28 -14.10 -12.05
C ASP A 21 -14.74 -13.93 -10.61
N ILE A 22 -13.77 -13.02 -10.43
CA ILE A 22 -13.13 -12.81 -9.14
C ILE A 22 -14.12 -12.16 -8.15
N ASP A 23 -14.37 -12.84 -7.05
CA ASP A 23 -15.10 -12.30 -5.91
C ASP A 23 -14.22 -11.32 -5.13
N TRP A 24 -14.44 -10.04 -5.38
CA TRP A 24 -13.66 -8.96 -4.76
C TRP A 24 -13.91 -8.80 -3.28
N VAL A 25 -15.13 -9.06 -2.81
CA VAL A 25 -15.48 -9.00 -1.39
C VAL A 25 -14.69 -10.06 -0.63
N ARG A 26 -14.64 -11.27 -1.16
CA ARG A 26 -13.84 -12.35 -0.60
C ARG A 26 -12.34 -12.03 -0.62
N CYS A 27 -11.84 -11.41 -1.69
CA CYS A 27 -10.43 -10.98 -1.76
C CYS A 27 -10.11 -9.95 -0.68
N GLU A 28 -10.94 -8.95 -0.51
CA GLU A 28 -10.77 -7.89 0.48
C GLU A 28 -10.84 -8.46 1.91
N ALA A 29 -11.82 -9.31 2.21
CA ALA A 29 -11.94 -9.96 3.50
C ALA A 29 -10.72 -10.84 3.85
N ALA A 30 -10.20 -11.61 2.88
CA ALA A 30 -9.01 -12.44 3.08
C ALA A 30 -7.77 -11.59 3.41
N VAL A 31 -7.57 -10.49 2.70
CA VAL A 31 -6.45 -9.57 2.95
C VAL A 31 -6.61 -8.86 4.30
N GLN A 32 -7.79 -8.36 4.63
CA GLN A 32 -8.09 -7.72 5.93
C GLN A 32 -7.83 -8.69 7.10
N LYS A 33 -8.22 -9.96 6.96
CA LYS A 33 -7.95 -10.98 7.99
C LYS A 33 -6.45 -11.17 8.21
N LEU A 34 -5.64 -11.20 7.15
CA LEU A 34 -4.18 -11.28 7.27
C LEU A 34 -3.59 -10.01 7.89
N GLN A 35 -4.07 -8.83 7.50
CA GLN A 35 -3.65 -7.55 8.06
C GLN A 35 -3.97 -7.45 9.56
N GLY A 36 -5.15 -7.88 9.99
CA GLY A 36 -5.51 -7.96 11.42
C GLY A 36 -4.58 -8.88 12.21
N ARG A 37 -4.19 -10.02 11.63
CA ARG A 37 -3.20 -10.92 12.24
C ARG A 37 -1.81 -10.29 12.33
N ILE A 38 -1.39 -9.49 11.34
CA ILE A 38 -0.12 -8.75 11.37
C ILE A 38 -0.15 -7.73 12.51
N VAL A 39 -1.22 -6.93 12.62
CA VAL A 39 -1.40 -5.96 13.72
C VAL A 39 -1.31 -6.64 15.08
N LYS A 40 -2.02 -7.77 15.25
CA LYS A 40 -1.97 -8.53 16.50
C LYS A 40 -0.56 -9.02 16.83
N ALA A 41 0.13 -9.62 15.86
CA ALA A 41 1.50 -10.10 16.03
C ALA A 41 2.49 -8.97 16.34
N GLN A 42 2.28 -7.78 15.73
CA GLN A 42 3.09 -6.59 15.99
C GLN A 42 2.90 -6.08 17.43
N LYS A 43 1.65 -5.99 17.89
CA LYS A 43 1.32 -5.59 19.28
C LYS A 43 1.86 -6.58 20.32
N GLU A 44 1.92 -7.87 19.97
CA GLU A 44 2.49 -8.93 20.81
C GLU A 44 4.03 -8.97 20.79
N GLY A 45 4.71 -8.09 20.07
CA GLY A 45 6.17 -8.06 19.95
C GLY A 45 6.77 -9.30 19.28
N ARG A 46 6.06 -9.92 18.32
CA ARG A 46 6.48 -11.15 17.63
C ARG A 46 6.98 -10.88 16.19
N PRO A 47 8.18 -10.33 15.98
CA PRO A 47 8.65 -9.90 14.66
C PRO A 47 8.78 -11.05 13.66
N GLY A 48 9.14 -12.26 14.10
CA GLY A 48 9.19 -13.44 13.25
C GLY A 48 7.83 -13.81 12.66
N LYS A 49 6.76 -13.74 13.48
CA LYS A 49 5.38 -13.97 13.05
C LYS A 49 4.88 -12.87 12.10
N VAL A 50 5.27 -11.62 12.35
CA VAL A 50 4.97 -10.49 11.46
C VAL A 50 5.56 -10.74 10.07
N LYS A 51 6.87 -11.07 9.98
CA LYS A 51 7.54 -11.39 8.71
C LYS A 51 6.88 -12.56 7.97
N ALA A 52 6.52 -13.63 8.68
CA ALA A 52 5.85 -14.80 8.10
C ALA A 52 4.46 -14.43 7.52
N LEU A 53 3.68 -13.61 8.25
CA LEU A 53 2.36 -13.16 7.78
C LEU A 53 2.46 -12.17 6.62
N GLN A 54 3.45 -11.27 6.61
CA GLN A 54 3.74 -10.39 5.48
C GLN A 54 4.13 -11.20 4.24
N TRP A 55 4.95 -12.23 4.42
CA TRP A 55 5.30 -13.15 3.34
C TRP A 55 4.05 -13.86 2.79
N THR A 56 3.21 -14.42 3.66
CA THR A 56 1.95 -15.07 3.27
C THR A 56 1.05 -14.11 2.50
N LEU A 57 0.90 -12.87 2.97
CA LEU A 57 0.08 -11.85 2.31
C LEU A 57 0.60 -11.53 0.91
N THR A 58 1.90 -11.26 0.77
CA THR A 58 2.50 -10.89 -0.53
C THR A 58 2.53 -12.05 -1.54
N HIS A 59 2.40 -13.30 -1.09
CA HIS A 59 2.30 -14.49 -1.94
C HIS A 59 0.85 -14.91 -2.22
N SER A 60 -0.11 -14.35 -1.48
CA SER A 60 -1.53 -14.64 -1.66
C SER A 60 -2.06 -14.17 -3.02
N PHE A 61 -2.84 -15.01 -3.68
CA PHE A 61 -3.57 -14.63 -4.89
C PHE A 61 -4.47 -13.41 -4.64
N TYR A 62 -5.17 -13.36 -3.51
CA TYR A 62 -6.10 -12.28 -3.15
C TYR A 62 -5.41 -10.92 -3.11
N ALA A 63 -4.26 -10.83 -2.45
CA ALA A 63 -3.51 -9.59 -2.36
C ALA A 63 -2.95 -9.14 -3.72
N LYS A 64 -2.46 -10.08 -4.54
CA LYS A 64 -1.99 -9.79 -5.90
C LYS A 64 -3.12 -9.30 -6.80
N ALA A 65 -4.28 -9.94 -6.76
CA ALA A 65 -5.46 -9.53 -7.52
C ALA A 65 -5.92 -8.11 -7.12
N LEU A 66 -5.97 -7.80 -5.82
CA LEU A 66 -6.29 -6.45 -5.33
C LEU A 66 -5.24 -5.41 -5.75
N ALA A 67 -3.95 -5.77 -5.75
CA ALA A 67 -2.91 -4.87 -6.23
C ALA A 67 -3.09 -4.53 -7.71
N VAL A 68 -3.37 -5.52 -8.56
CA VAL A 68 -3.67 -5.32 -9.98
C VAL A 68 -4.96 -4.52 -10.16
N LYS A 69 -6.05 -4.85 -9.44
CA LYS A 69 -7.31 -4.11 -9.43
C LYS A 69 -7.07 -2.63 -9.14
N ARG A 70 -6.32 -2.33 -8.07
CA ARG A 70 -6.02 -0.94 -7.66
C ARG A 70 -5.32 -0.15 -8.75
N VAL A 71 -4.33 -0.73 -9.42
CA VAL A 71 -3.55 -0.05 -10.47
C VAL A 71 -4.36 0.14 -11.75
N THR A 72 -5.24 -0.80 -12.07
CA THR A 72 -6.07 -0.76 -13.28
C THR A 72 -7.39 -0.01 -13.12
N SER A 73 -7.75 0.42 -11.90
CA SER A 73 -8.97 1.19 -11.61
C SER A 73 -8.71 2.64 -11.23
N ASN A 74 -7.48 3.02 -10.87
CA ASN A 74 -7.15 4.36 -10.43
C ASN A 74 -7.11 5.37 -11.60
N LYS A 75 -7.03 6.69 -11.28
CA LYS A 75 -6.95 7.77 -12.28
C LYS A 75 -5.75 7.64 -13.22
N GLY A 76 -4.67 7.00 -12.78
CA GLY A 76 -3.44 6.78 -13.55
C GLY A 76 -3.45 5.52 -14.42
N LYS A 77 -4.56 4.79 -14.51
CA LYS A 77 -4.66 3.49 -15.23
C LYS A 77 -4.21 3.53 -16.69
N ASN A 78 -4.37 4.65 -17.35
CA ASN A 78 -4.01 4.85 -18.77
C ASN A 78 -2.62 5.47 -18.96
N THR A 79 -1.88 5.72 -17.87
CA THR A 79 -0.55 6.33 -17.94
C THR A 79 0.51 5.24 -18.02
N VAL A 80 1.16 5.12 -19.16
CA VAL A 80 2.22 4.13 -19.41
C VAL A 80 3.53 4.49 -18.72
N GLY A 81 4.29 3.49 -18.30
CA GLY A 81 5.67 3.62 -17.86
C GLY A 81 6.66 3.73 -19.03
N VAL A 82 7.90 3.41 -18.79
CA VAL A 82 8.98 3.34 -19.80
C VAL A 82 8.74 2.17 -20.77
N ASP A 83 8.16 1.09 -20.31
CA ASP A 83 7.82 -0.12 -21.06
C ASP A 83 6.62 0.03 -22.00
N LYS A 84 5.88 1.15 -21.90
CA LYS A 84 4.66 1.43 -22.67
C LYS A 84 3.55 0.38 -22.53
N VAL A 85 3.63 -0.49 -21.52
CA VAL A 85 2.65 -1.57 -21.27
C VAL A 85 1.48 -1.06 -20.44
N LEU A 86 0.24 -1.46 -20.84
CA LEU A 86 -1.00 -1.26 -20.08
C LEU A 86 -1.74 -2.59 -19.94
N TRP A 87 -2.43 -2.76 -18.82
CA TRP A 87 -3.27 -3.94 -18.56
C TRP A 87 -4.76 -3.60 -18.78
N THR A 88 -5.19 -3.54 -20.02
CA THR A 88 -6.56 -3.16 -20.38
C THR A 88 -7.50 -4.37 -20.43
N THR A 89 -7.02 -5.52 -20.93
CA THR A 89 -7.84 -6.72 -21.10
C THR A 89 -7.89 -7.59 -19.83
N PRO A 90 -8.97 -8.36 -19.61
CA PRO A 90 -9.08 -9.32 -18.52
C PRO A 90 -7.91 -10.32 -18.47
N ASN A 91 -7.50 -10.84 -19.60
CA ASN A 91 -6.38 -11.79 -19.71
C ASN A 91 -5.04 -11.16 -19.31
N ALA A 92 -4.78 -9.91 -19.74
CA ALA A 92 -3.57 -9.18 -19.34
C ALA A 92 -3.53 -8.96 -17.81
N LYS A 93 -4.68 -8.66 -17.18
CA LYS A 93 -4.79 -8.50 -15.73
C LYS A 93 -4.53 -9.82 -14.99
N MET A 94 -5.08 -10.93 -15.46
CA MET A 94 -4.81 -12.26 -14.88
C MET A 94 -3.35 -12.67 -15.06
N GLY A 95 -2.76 -12.46 -16.23
CA GLY A 95 -1.33 -12.66 -16.45
C GLY A 95 -0.47 -11.83 -15.48
N ALA A 96 -0.85 -10.56 -15.28
CA ALA A 96 -0.16 -9.68 -14.33
C ALA A 96 -0.21 -10.21 -12.89
N VAL A 97 -1.34 -10.77 -12.42
CA VAL A 97 -1.43 -11.41 -11.10
C VAL A 97 -0.43 -12.56 -10.96
N ALA A 98 -0.28 -13.38 -11.99
CA ALA A 98 0.68 -14.50 -12.01
C ALA A 98 2.13 -14.00 -12.01
N ASP A 99 2.38 -12.88 -12.67
CA ASP A 99 3.70 -12.25 -12.83
C ASP A 99 4.19 -11.46 -11.61
N LEU A 100 3.32 -11.14 -10.65
CA LEU A 100 3.70 -10.48 -9.41
C LEU A 100 4.45 -11.45 -8.50
N LYS A 101 5.75 -11.64 -8.77
CA LYS A 101 6.66 -12.48 -8.01
C LYS A 101 7.83 -11.63 -7.49
N ARG A 102 8.23 -11.85 -6.22
CA ARG A 102 9.40 -11.17 -5.65
C ARG A 102 10.70 -11.69 -6.27
N ARG A 103 10.83 -13.02 -6.42
CA ARG A 103 12.04 -13.63 -6.97
C ARG A 103 12.18 -13.25 -8.44
N GLY A 104 13.32 -12.72 -8.83
CA GLY A 104 13.58 -12.24 -10.20
C GLY A 104 12.89 -10.91 -10.56
N TYR A 105 12.31 -10.21 -9.58
CA TYR A 105 11.80 -8.85 -9.82
C TYR A 105 12.96 -7.85 -9.88
N ASN A 106 13.00 -7.10 -10.99
CA ASN A 106 13.92 -6.00 -11.18
C ASN A 106 13.11 -4.74 -11.56
N PRO A 107 13.14 -3.68 -10.73
CA PRO A 107 12.40 -2.45 -11.01
C PRO A 107 12.96 -1.76 -12.26
N GLN A 108 12.07 -1.22 -13.08
CA GLN A 108 12.44 -0.51 -14.29
C GLN A 108 12.67 0.99 -14.01
N PRO A 109 13.45 1.68 -14.85
CA PRO A 109 13.62 3.13 -14.76
C PRO A 109 12.29 3.86 -14.83
N LEU A 110 12.20 5.01 -14.16
CA LEU A 110 11.01 5.85 -14.20
C LEU A 110 10.96 6.64 -15.51
N ARG A 111 9.79 6.67 -16.16
CA ARG A 111 9.54 7.59 -17.27
C ARG A 111 9.38 9.01 -16.72
N ARG A 112 10.30 9.92 -17.05
CA ARG A 112 10.24 11.31 -16.60
C ARG A 112 9.31 12.13 -17.50
N VAL A 113 8.37 12.85 -16.88
CA VAL A 113 7.47 13.80 -17.54
C VAL A 113 7.52 15.11 -16.75
N HIS A 114 7.45 16.26 -17.43
CA HIS A 114 7.44 17.57 -16.80
C HIS A 114 6.03 18.13 -16.78
N ILE A 115 5.55 18.51 -15.61
CA ILE A 115 4.21 19.11 -15.40
C ILE A 115 4.40 20.58 -15.06
N LYS A 116 3.62 21.45 -15.70
CA LYS A 116 3.61 22.89 -15.38
C LYS A 116 2.94 23.10 -14.02
N LYS A 117 3.58 23.88 -13.15
CA LYS A 117 3.01 24.39 -11.90
C LYS A 117 2.22 25.66 -12.16
N SER A 118 1.40 26.11 -11.21
CA SER A 118 0.67 27.38 -11.26
C SER A 118 1.58 28.60 -11.43
N ASN A 119 2.80 28.53 -10.90
CA ASN A 119 3.82 29.59 -11.02
C ASN A 119 4.64 29.52 -12.35
N GLY A 120 4.21 28.76 -13.34
CA GLY A 120 4.89 28.58 -14.65
C GLY A 120 6.11 27.68 -14.64
N LYS A 121 6.67 27.30 -13.50
CA LYS A 121 7.84 26.41 -13.40
C LYS A 121 7.46 24.96 -13.73
N LEU A 122 8.42 24.19 -14.25
CA LEU A 122 8.24 22.77 -14.54
C LEU A 122 8.56 21.93 -13.32
N ARG A 123 7.67 20.94 -13.02
CA ARG A 123 7.91 19.91 -12.01
C ARG A 123 8.17 18.58 -12.68
N PRO A 124 9.34 17.94 -12.47
CA PRO A 124 9.58 16.59 -12.96
C PRO A 124 8.70 15.60 -12.19
N LEU A 125 8.07 14.68 -12.92
CA LEU A 125 7.31 13.55 -12.39
C LEU A 125 7.88 12.25 -12.95
N GLY A 126 8.24 11.31 -12.07
CA GLY A 126 8.66 9.97 -12.44
C GLY A 126 7.47 9.02 -12.47
N ILE A 127 7.21 8.39 -13.60
CA ILE A 127 6.11 7.45 -13.80
C ILE A 127 6.68 6.03 -13.84
N PRO A 128 6.38 5.17 -12.85
CA PRO A 128 6.80 3.77 -12.85
C PRO A 128 5.95 2.93 -13.82
N THR A 129 6.45 1.75 -14.17
CA THR A 129 5.71 0.78 -14.99
C THR A 129 4.45 0.27 -14.25
N MET A 130 3.53 -0.37 -14.98
CA MET A 130 2.33 -0.97 -14.36
C MET A 130 2.72 -2.06 -13.36
N LYS A 131 3.76 -2.83 -13.67
CA LYS A 131 4.28 -3.89 -12.78
C LYS A 131 4.86 -3.31 -11.49
N ASP A 132 5.65 -2.24 -11.59
CA ASP A 132 6.24 -1.59 -10.41
C ASP A 132 5.16 -0.99 -9.51
N ARG A 133 4.13 -0.33 -10.09
CA ARG A 133 2.98 0.19 -9.32
C ARG A 133 2.22 -0.92 -8.60
N ALA A 134 2.00 -2.07 -9.27
CA ALA A 134 1.32 -3.20 -8.66
C ALA A 134 2.16 -3.84 -7.55
N MET A 135 3.48 -3.95 -7.74
CA MET A 135 4.39 -4.39 -6.68
C MET A 135 4.37 -3.44 -5.50
N GLN A 136 4.43 -2.12 -5.72
CA GLN A 136 4.28 -1.13 -4.66
C GLN A 136 2.96 -1.26 -3.91
N ALA A 137 1.83 -1.43 -4.64
CA ALA A 137 0.53 -1.62 -4.02
C ALA A 137 0.45 -2.92 -3.20
N LEU A 138 1.08 -4.00 -3.67
CA LEU A 138 1.15 -5.28 -2.97
C LEU A 138 1.95 -5.17 -1.67
N TYR A 139 3.14 -4.56 -1.72
CA TYR A 139 3.96 -4.37 -0.53
C TYR A 139 3.35 -3.38 0.45
N LEU A 140 2.67 -2.34 -0.05
CA LEU A 140 1.95 -1.40 0.81
C LEU A 140 0.92 -2.10 1.69
N MET A 141 0.17 -3.09 1.14
CA MET A 141 -0.80 -3.86 1.93
C MET A 141 -0.14 -4.66 3.06
N ALA A 142 1.10 -5.10 2.89
CA ALA A 142 1.84 -5.85 3.90
C ALA A 142 2.56 -4.96 4.92
N LEU A 143 2.99 -3.76 4.54
CA LEU A 143 3.73 -2.83 5.39
C LEU A 143 2.83 -1.91 6.20
N ASN A 144 1.71 -1.47 5.61
CA ASN A 144 0.80 -0.52 6.24
C ASN A 144 0.31 -0.94 7.64
N PRO A 145 -0.06 -2.22 7.90
CA PRO A 145 -0.47 -2.66 9.23
C PRO A 145 0.61 -2.45 10.30
N VAL A 146 1.87 -2.65 9.94
CA VAL A 146 3.00 -2.42 10.87
C VAL A 146 3.21 -0.92 11.07
N ALA A 147 3.27 -0.15 9.98
CA ALA A 147 3.45 1.29 10.04
C ALA A 147 2.37 1.98 10.89
N GLU A 148 1.09 1.61 10.71
CA GLU A 148 -0.02 2.18 11.49
C GLU A 148 0.01 1.76 12.97
N THR A 149 0.60 0.62 13.29
CA THR A 149 0.70 0.13 14.67
C THR A 149 1.85 0.80 15.44
N THR A 150 2.93 1.17 14.74
CA THR A 150 4.16 1.70 15.37
C THR A 150 4.29 3.21 15.25
N ALA A 151 3.54 3.84 14.35
CA ALA A 151 3.64 5.26 14.12
C ALA A 151 3.00 6.09 15.23
N ASP A 152 3.49 7.31 15.38
CA ASP A 152 2.92 8.31 16.28
C ASP A 152 1.44 8.57 16.00
N ARG A 153 0.64 8.66 17.06
CA ARG A 153 -0.79 8.94 17.00
C ARG A 153 -1.10 10.29 16.37
N HIS A 154 -0.23 11.27 16.57
CA HIS A 154 -0.39 12.64 16.10
C HIS A 154 0.26 12.91 14.73
N SER A 155 0.74 11.88 14.05
CA SER A 155 1.18 11.96 12.66
C SER A 155 0.00 11.84 11.71
N TYR A 156 -0.32 12.88 10.95
CA TYR A 156 -1.50 12.94 10.07
C TYR A 156 -1.14 12.92 8.59
N GLY A 157 0.00 13.48 8.21
CA GLY A 157 0.41 13.60 6.82
C GLY A 157 0.60 12.26 6.11
N PHE A 158 0.02 12.13 4.92
CA PHE A 158 0.10 10.94 4.06
C PHE A 158 -0.42 9.63 4.67
N ARG A 159 -1.21 9.72 5.74
CA ARG A 159 -1.83 8.57 6.40
C ARG A 159 -3.24 8.32 5.86
N ARG A 160 -3.62 7.04 5.75
CA ARG A 160 -4.97 6.67 5.31
C ARG A 160 -6.00 7.09 6.36
N GLU A 161 -7.17 7.55 5.88
CA GLU A 161 -8.31 7.92 6.74
C GLU A 161 -7.97 9.03 7.75
N ARG A 162 -6.92 9.80 7.49
CA ARG A 162 -6.58 11.02 8.24
C ARG A 162 -6.54 12.20 7.29
N CYS A 163 -7.05 13.32 7.76
CA CYS A 163 -7.10 14.56 6.99
C CYS A 163 -6.50 15.74 7.77
N THR A 164 -6.39 16.87 7.11
CA THR A 164 -5.87 18.10 7.73
C THR A 164 -6.77 18.60 8.87
N VAL A 165 -8.09 18.34 8.79
CA VAL A 165 -9.04 18.69 9.83
C VAL A 165 -8.72 17.97 11.14
N ASP A 166 -8.39 16.67 11.08
CA ASP A 166 -8.02 15.90 12.27
C ASP A 166 -6.78 16.49 12.97
N ALA A 167 -5.80 16.94 12.18
CA ALA A 167 -4.61 17.61 12.70
C ALA A 167 -4.97 18.94 13.38
N ILE A 168 -5.81 19.75 12.75
CA ILE A 168 -6.25 21.06 13.31
C ILE A 168 -7.02 20.86 14.62
N VAL A 169 -7.97 19.91 14.65
CA VAL A 169 -8.74 19.56 15.86
C VAL A 169 -7.84 19.12 16.97
N GLN A 170 -6.83 18.29 16.67
CA GLN A 170 -5.87 17.83 17.68
C GLN A 170 -5.01 18.99 18.22
N CYS A 171 -4.51 19.86 17.34
CA CYS A 171 -3.78 21.05 17.76
C CYS A 171 -4.64 21.95 18.67
N HIS A 172 -5.89 22.21 18.26
CA HIS A 172 -6.81 22.99 19.07
C HIS A 172 -7.06 22.36 20.44
N THR A 173 -7.25 21.03 20.48
CA THR A 173 -7.49 20.29 21.73
C THR A 173 -6.29 20.37 22.69
N ILE A 174 -5.07 20.27 22.17
CA ILE A 174 -3.84 20.37 22.98
C ILE A 174 -3.67 21.81 23.48
N LEU A 175 -3.76 22.78 22.58
CA LEU A 175 -3.54 24.19 22.93
C LEU A 175 -4.60 24.74 23.88
N SER A 176 -5.82 24.23 23.87
CA SER A 176 -6.90 24.66 24.77
C SER A 176 -6.81 24.04 26.16
N LYS A 177 -6.13 22.89 26.30
CA LYS A 177 -6.07 22.16 27.58
C LYS A 177 -4.77 22.34 28.35
N GLU A 178 -3.68 22.64 27.68
CA GLU A 178 -2.34 22.77 28.29
C GLU A 178 -1.64 24.00 27.75
N ALA A 179 -0.95 24.74 28.63
CA ALA A 179 0.01 25.77 28.23
C ALA A 179 1.22 25.07 27.60
N VAL A 180 1.13 24.76 26.31
CA VAL A 180 2.20 24.09 25.56
C VAL A 180 3.34 25.06 25.34
N SER A 181 4.52 24.74 25.83
CA SER A 181 5.71 25.52 25.51
C SER A 181 6.05 25.40 24.02
N TYR A 182 6.33 26.52 23.40
CA TYR A 182 6.56 26.75 21.97
C TYR A 182 7.67 25.90 21.32
N THR A 183 8.43 25.16 22.06
CA THR A 183 9.65 24.49 21.61
C THR A 183 9.43 23.33 20.64
N HIS A 184 8.24 22.69 20.64
CA HIS A 184 7.97 21.53 19.78
C HIS A 184 7.35 21.87 18.41
N LEU A 185 6.75 23.04 18.26
CA LEU A 185 6.16 23.48 16.99
C LEU A 185 7.20 24.05 16.01
N ARG A 186 8.34 24.52 16.51
CA ARG A 186 9.38 25.17 15.71
C ARG A 186 10.28 24.23 14.91
N ALA A 187 10.29 22.95 15.22
CA ALA A 187 11.20 21.99 14.56
C ALA A 187 10.86 21.70 13.09
N HIS A 188 9.63 21.99 12.65
CA HIS A 188 9.18 21.74 11.28
C HIS A 188 9.16 22.99 10.38
N GLU A 189 9.22 24.19 10.94
CA GLU A 189 9.17 25.44 10.17
C GLU A 189 10.56 25.91 9.68
N THR A 190 11.62 25.49 10.35
CA THR A 190 12.98 25.92 10.02
C THR A 190 13.60 25.25 8.80
N LEU A 191 12.96 24.24 8.21
CA LEU A 191 13.44 23.54 7.01
C LEU A 191 12.82 24.07 5.71
N SER A 192 11.87 24.99 5.76
CA SER A 192 11.24 25.58 4.57
C SER A 192 11.79 26.96 4.20
N ASP A 193 12.63 27.55 5.02
CA ASP A 193 13.21 28.89 4.82
C ASP A 193 14.68 28.88 4.40
N LEU A 194 15.24 27.70 4.12
CA LEU A 194 16.56 27.50 3.51
C LEU A 194 16.37 26.88 2.09
#